data_f106837e531f20dfe12715212571d62a
#
_entry.id   f106837e531f20dfe12715212571d62a
#
_cell.length_a   1.000
_cell.length_b   1.000
_cell.length_c   1.000
_cell.angle_alpha   90.00
_cell.angle_beta   90.00
_cell.angle_gamma   90.00
#
_symmetry.space_group_name_H-M   'P 1'
#
loop_
_entity.id
_entity.type
_entity.pdbx_description
1 polymer ?
#
loop_
_entity_poly.entity_id
_entity_poly.type
_entity_poly.pdbx_seq_one_letter_code
_entity_poly.pdbx_strand_id
1 'polypeptide(L)' 'MSKKAKVRGRKFTVMLDKDEDGGYSVQCVELPAAISQGDTKKDALKNIKEAIELVLEVLEEKARKHKPRSEFEEVVV' A
#
# COMPACT_ATOMS: atom_id res chain seq x y z
N MET A 1 -15.81 5.85 -3.38
CA MET A 1 -16.25 4.45 -3.38
C MET A 1 -15.16 3.58 -2.77
N SER A 2 -15.53 2.67 -1.89
CA SER A 2 -14.53 1.82 -1.23
C SER A 2 -14.67 0.39 -1.68
N LYS A 3 -13.55 -0.31 -1.73
CA LYS A 3 -13.48 -1.71 -2.12
C LYS A 3 -12.43 -2.41 -1.28
N LYS A 4 -12.44 -3.73 -1.32
CA LYS A 4 -11.42 -4.53 -0.67
C LYS A 4 -10.44 -5.07 -1.70
N ALA A 5 -9.17 -5.02 -1.37
CA ALA A 5 -8.13 -5.61 -2.19
C ALA A 5 -7.39 -6.63 -1.35
N LYS A 6 -7.12 -7.81 -1.92
CA LYS A 6 -6.44 -8.87 -1.20
C LYS A 6 -5.00 -8.96 -1.65
N VAL A 7 -4.08 -8.80 -0.73
CA VAL A 7 -2.64 -8.87 -1.00
C VAL A 7 -2.01 -9.70 0.09
N ARG A 8 -1.26 -10.73 -0.31
CA ARG A 8 -0.58 -11.65 0.62
C ARG A 8 -1.56 -12.26 1.62
N GLY A 9 -2.77 -12.60 1.15
CA GLY A 9 -3.77 -13.21 1.99
C GLY A 9 -4.47 -12.28 2.95
N ARG A 10 -4.15 -10.97 2.93
CA ARG A 10 -4.77 -9.97 3.80
C ARG A 10 -5.67 -9.07 2.97
N LYS A 11 -6.75 -8.61 3.57
CA LYS A 11 -7.68 -7.71 2.91
C LYS A 11 -7.36 -6.27 3.30
N PHE A 12 -7.28 -5.41 2.30
CA PHE A 12 -7.06 -3.98 2.49
C PHE A 12 -8.24 -3.21 1.94
N THR A 13 -8.60 -2.12 2.61
CA THR A 13 -9.64 -1.23 2.13
C THR A 13 -9.03 -0.19 1.22
N VAL A 14 -9.59 -0.03 0.02
CA VAL A 14 -9.09 0.96 -0.92
C VAL A 14 -10.21 1.92 -1.29
N MET A 15 -9.86 3.17 -1.50
CA MET A 15 -10.79 4.20 -1.93
C MET A 15 -10.56 4.50 -3.39
N LEU A 16 -11.65 4.46 -4.16
CA LEU A 16 -11.62 4.73 -5.59
C LEU A 16 -12.34 6.03 -5.87
N ASP A 17 -11.69 6.92 -6.61
CA ASP A 17 -12.28 8.16 -7.05
C ASP A 17 -12.21 8.23 -8.55
N LYS A 18 -13.33 8.58 -9.17
CA LYS A 18 -13.36 8.72 -10.62
C LYS A 18 -12.84 10.10 -11.01
N ASP A 19 -11.87 10.12 -11.91
CA ASP A 19 -11.31 11.36 -12.41
C ASP A 19 -12.20 11.95 -13.49
N GLU A 20 -12.12 13.26 -13.68
CA GLU A 20 -12.88 13.93 -14.70
C GLU A 20 -12.53 13.43 -16.10
N ASP A 21 -11.30 12.97 -16.26
CA ASP A 21 -10.82 12.48 -17.55
C ASP A 21 -11.26 11.05 -17.84
N GLY A 22 -12.01 10.45 -16.95
CA GLY A 22 -12.53 9.11 -17.17
C GLY A 22 -11.76 8.00 -16.50
N GLY A 23 -10.58 8.30 -15.96
CA GLY A 23 -9.81 7.29 -15.22
C GLY A 23 -10.21 7.23 -13.77
N TYR A 24 -9.48 6.44 -13.00
CA TYR A 24 -9.73 6.26 -11.58
C TYR A 24 -8.44 6.41 -10.80
N SER A 25 -8.52 7.11 -9.67
CA SER A 25 -7.46 7.16 -8.67
C SER A 25 -7.84 6.24 -7.53
N VAL A 26 -6.84 5.63 -6.91
CA VAL A 26 -7.11 4.66 -5.85
C VAL A 26 -6.02 4.79 -4.77
N GLN A 27 -6.44 4.69 -3.52
CA GLN A 27 -5.52 4.78 -2.38
C GLN A 27 -5.93 3.77 -1.33
N CYS A 28 -4.93 3.15 -0.71
CA CYS A 28 -5.19 2.19 0.35
C CYS A 28 -5.39 2.93 1.68
N VAL A 29 -6.47 2.59 2.39
CA VAL A 29 -6.79 3.24 3.66
C VAL A 29 -5.80 2.85 4.74
N GLU A 30 -5.48 1.56 4.83
CA GLU A 30 -4.56 1.06 5.85
C GLU A 30 -3.11 1.46 5.57
N LEU A 31 -2.77 1.65 4.30
CA LEU A 31 -1.42 2.02 3.89
C LEU A 31 -1.50 3.25 2.98
N PRO A 32 -1.61 4.44 3.56
CA PRO A 32 -1.85 5.65 2.73
C PRO A 32 -0.74 5.94 1.71
N ALA A 33 0.45 5.38 1.90
CA ALA A 33 1.52 5.54 0.92
C ALA A 33 1.24 4.75 -0.36
N ALA A 34 0.34 3.77 -0.32
CA ALA A 34 -0.01 3.00 -1.50
C ALA A 34 -1.09 3.75 -2.28
N ILE A 35 -0.67 4.40 -3.36
CA ILE A 35 -1.54 5.19 -4.23
C ILE A 35 -1.28 4.73 -5.65
N SER A 36 -2.36 4.61 -6.44
CA SER A 36 -2.22 4.23 -7.83
C SER A 36 -3.37 4.80 -8.65
N GLN A 37 -3.44 4.41 -9.90
CA GLN A 37 -4.48 4.87 -10.81
C GLN A 37 -4.67 3.85 -11.92
N GLY A 38 -5.75 3.99 -12.68
CA GLY A 38 -6.02 3.13 -13.81
C GLY A 38 -7.12 3.72 -14.66
N ASP A 39 -7.22 3.24 -15.91
CA ASP A 39 -8.24 3.72 -16.84
C ASP A 39 -9.64 3.21 -16.44
N THR A 40 -9.71 2.07 -15.82
CA THR A 40 -10.97 1.48 -15.34
C THR A 40 -10.83 1.11 -13.88
N LYS A 41 -11.97 0.81 -13.25
CA LYS A 41 -11.93 0.34 -11.86
C LYS A 41 -11.08 -0.92 -11.73
N LYS A 42 -11.21 -1.82 -12.69
CA LYS A 42 -10.46 -3.07 -12.67
C LYS A 42 -8.96 -2.79 -12.73
N ASP A 43 -8.56 -1.90 -13.64
CA ASP A 43 -7.15 -1.54 -13.75
C ASP A 43 -6.64 -0.87 -12.49
N ALA A 44 -7.42 0.05 -11.92
CA ALA A 44 -7.02 0.73 -10.70
C ALA A 44 -6.86 -0.27 -9.56
N LEU A 45 -7.77 -1.23 -9.44
CA LEU A 45 -7.69 -2.25 -8.39
C LEU A 45 -6.46 -3.14 -8.57
N LYS A 46 -6.17 -3.50 -9.82
CA LYS A 46 -4.98 -4.29 -10.10
C LYS A 46 -3.72 -3.54 -9.73
N ASN A 47 -3.68 -2.26 -10.11
CA ASN A 47 -2.50 -1.44 -9.87
C ASN A 47 -2.30 -1.15 -8.39
N ILE A 48 -3.39 -0.96 -7.62
CA ILE A 48 -3.22 -0.70 -6.20
C ILE A 48 -2.69 -1.92 -5.46
N LYS A 49 -3.03 -3.13 -5.91
CA LYS A 49 -2.47 -4.33 -5.30
C LYS A 49 -0.96 -4.34 -5.42
N GLU A 50 -0.44 -3.97 -6.58
CA GLU A 50 1.00 -3.88 -6.79
C GLU A 50 1.62 -2.80 -5.91
N ALA A 51 0.94 -1.67 -5.79
CA ALA A 51 1.43 -0.58 -4.94
C ALA A 51 1.47 -1.02 -3.47
N ILE A 52 0.45 -1.74 -3.02
CA ILE A 52 0.41 -2.26 -1.65
C ILE A 52 1.59 -3.20 -1.42
N GLU A 53 1.85 -4.09 -2.38
CA GLU A 53 2.98 -5.00 -2.25
C GLU A 53 4.30 -4.28 -2.12
N LEU A 54 4.49 -3.24 -2.93
CA LEU A 54 5.72 -2.46 -2.88
C LEU A 54 5.88 -1.77 -1.53
N VAL A 55 4.80 -1.20 -1.00
CA VAL A 55 4.85 -0.55 0.30
C VAL A 55 5.18 -1.56 1.39
N LEU A 56 4.57 -2.75 1.34
CA LEU A 56 4.86 -3.79 2.31
C LEU A 56 6.32 -4.23 2.25
N GLU A 57 6.86 -4.35 1.04
CA GLU A 57 8.27 -4.72 0.89
C GLU A 57 9.20 -3.67 1.49
N VAL A 58 8.89 -2.39 1.26
CA VAL A 58 9.70 -1.32 1.81
C VAL A 58 9.65 -1.35 3.34
N LEU A 59 8.46 -1.56 3.91
CA LEU A 59 8.32 -1.63 5.36
C LEU A 59 9.08 -2.81 5.94
N GLU A 60 9.04 -3.96 5.27
CA GLU A 60 9.80 -5.12 5.71
C GLU A 60 11.29 -4.87 5.66
N GLU A 61 11.75 -4.22 4.61
CA GLU A 61 13.15 -3.91 4.46
C GLU A 61 13.60 -2.95 5.54
N LYS A 62 12.81 -1.93 5.83
CA LYS A 62 13.14 -1.00 6.90
C LYS A 62 13.21 -1.70 8.24
N ALA A 63 12.28 -2.62 8.51
CA ALA A 63 12.28 -3.36 9.74
C ALA A 63 13.56 -4.19 9.89
N ARG A 64 14.01 -4.79 8.79
CA ARG A 64 15.23 -5.58 8.83
C ARG A 64 16.46 -4.71 9.07
N LYS A 65 16.50 -3.54 8.43
CA LYS A 65 17.64 -2.63 8.58
C LYS A 65 17.70 -2.02 9.96
N HIS A 66 16.56 -1.83 10.57
CA HIS A 66 16.49 -1.23 11.89
C HIS A 66 16.52 -2.26 12.99
N LYS A 67 16.69 -3.50 12.62
CA LYS A 67 16.91 -4.48 13.62
C LYS A 67 18.14 -4.10 14.37
N PRO A 68 17.99 -3.85 15.62
CA PRO A 68 19.10 -3.33 16.39
C PRO A 68 20.15 -4.32 16.51
N ARG A 69 20.97 -3.85 16.39
CA ARG A 69 21.87 -4.45 16.72
C ARG A 69 21.97 -4.42 18.08
N SER A 70 21.29 -4.46 18.38
CA SER A 70 21.02 -4.31 19.31
C SER A 70 20.75 -3.78 19.84
N GLU A 71 20.73 -3.53 19.48
CA GLU A 71 20.42 -2.80 19.90
C GLU A 71 19.88 -2.24 20.29
N PHE A 72 20.02 -2.14 20.45
CA PHE A 72 19.51 -1.35 20.94
C PHE A 72 19.45 -0.94 21.33
N GLU A 73 19.79 -0.94 21.29
CA GLU A 73 19.84 -0.29 21.69
C GLU A 73 19.38 0.25 21.95
N GLU A 74 19.58 0.37 22.02
CA GLU A 74 19.36 1.00 22.42
C GLU A 74 18.92 1.41 22.68
N VAL A 75 19.21 1.23 22.76
CA VAL A 75 19.00 1.71 23.21
C VAL A 75 18.61 2.03 23.50
N VAL A 76 18.85 2.07 23.53
CA VAL A 76 18.78 2.39 24.05
C VAL A 76 18.56 2.89 24.34
N VAL A 77 18.75 2.95 24.31
CA VAL A 77 18.80 3.45 24.77
C VAL A 77 18.56 3.78 25.07
#